data_0f1167f132c532f5d380fd7ff41a34a8
#
_entry.id   0f1167f132c532f5d380fd7ff41a34a8
#
_cell.length_a   1.000
_cell.length_b   1.000
_cell.length_c   1.000
_cell.angle_alpha   90.00
_cell.angle_beta   90.00
_cell.angle_gamma   90.00
#
_symmetry.space_group_name_H-M   'P 1'
#
loop_
_entity.id
_entity.type
_entity.pdbx_description
1 polymer ?
#
loop_
_entity_poly.entity_id
_entity_poly.type
_entity_poly.pdbx_seq_one_letter_code
_entity_poly.pdbx_strand_id
1 'polypeptide(L)'
;IQISSATATIMLDNHAAYLGTKAGIDPVLRPSANEFGEIGIRANSISPGLTATPMTSDAMAAPGLEDAFKKEYPLGRIGTSEDIAAAAVFLCSDECFLSGQNLQVNGGLTLRRNPRSHEIDASVADALEKLENS
;
A
#
# COMPACT_ATOMS: atom_id res chain seq x y z
N ILE A 1 -3.54 -12.46 -9.65
CA ILE A 1 -3.46 -11.26 -8.77
C ILE A 1 -2.09 -10.62 -8.93
N GLN A 2 -2.06 -9.29 -9.04
CA GLN A 2 -0.85 -8.47 -9.02
C GLN A 2 -0.82 -7.62 -7.73
N ILE A 3 0.35 -7.47 -7.12
CA ILE A 3 0.52 -6.57 -5.97
C ILE A 3 1.06 -5.23 -6.46
N SER A 4 0.16 -4.26 -6.55
CA SER A 4 0.43 -2.86 -6.86
C SER A 4 0.86 -2.10 -5.59
N SER A 5 0.45 -0.86 -5.44
CA SER A 5 0.69 -0.03 -4.26
C SER A 5 -0.27 1.16 -4.25
N ALA A 6 -0.59 1.68 -3.08
CA ALA A 6 -1.25 2.98 -2.94
C ALA A 6 -0.47 4.10 -3.65
N THR A 7 0.87 3.97 -3.73
CA THR A 7 1.73 4.93 -4.43
C THR A 7 1.56 4.92 -5.96
N ALA A 8 0.83 3.98 -6.53
CA ALA A 8 0.40 4.06 -7.93
C ALA A 8 -0.57 5.23 -8.18
N THR A 9 -1.23 5.73 -7.14
CA THR A 9 -2.25 6.79 -7.21
C THR A 9 -1.91 8.02 -6.37
N ILE A 10 -1.18 7.86 -5.27
CA ILE A 10 -0.76 8.96 -4.38
C ILE A 10 0.76 9.04 -4.29
N MET A 11 1.29 10.26 -4.16
CA MET A 11 2.73 10.50 -4.15
C MET A 11 3.39 9.99 -2.86
N LEU A 12 4.63 9.52 -3.00
CA LEU A 12 5.56 9.28 -1.91
C LEU A 12 6.90 9.91 -2.29
N ASP A 13 7.42 10.81 -1.45
CA ASP A 13 8.66 11.52 -1.73
C ASP A 13 9.84 10.56 -1.92
N ASN A 14 10.77 10.91 -2.80
CA ASN A 14 12.00 10.16 -3.10
C ASN A 14 11.81 8.76 -3.70
N HIS A 15 10.59 8.40 -4.17
CA HIS A 15 10.28 7.07 -4.69
C HIS A 15 9.79 7.07 -6.15
N ALA A 16 10.17 8.05 -6.97
CA ALA A 16 9.65 8.21 -8.33
C ALA A 16 9.74 6.95 -9.20
N ALA A 17 10.88 6.24 -9.18
CA ALA A 17 11.05 5.00 -9.94
C ALA A 17 10.10 3.89 -9.46
N TYR A 18 9.94 3.75 -8.13
CA TYR A 18 9.01 2.79 -7.54
C TYR A 18 7.55 3.11 -7.91
N LEU A 19 7.16 4.39 -7.82
CA LEU A 19 5.82 4.85 -8.22
C LEU A 19 5.55 4.50 -9.69
N GLY A 20 6.52 4.75 -10.57
CA GLY A 20 6.41 4.43 -12.00
C GLY A 20 6.20 2.95 -12.26
N THR A 21 6.94 2.07 -11.57
CA THR A 21 6.78 0.62 -11.71
C THR A 21 5.41 0.14 -11.23
N LYS A 22 4.93 0.67 -10.11
CA LYS A 22 3.63 0.28 -9.54
C LYS A 22 2.45 0.85 -10.33
N ALA A 23 2.55 2.08 -10.82
CA ALA A 23 1.54 2.67 -11.70
C ALA A 23 1.40 1.94 -13.04
N GLY A 24 2.45 1.26 -13.51
CA GLY A 24 2.42 0.45 -14.73
C GLY A 24 1.66 -0.88 -14.61
N ILE A 25 1.32 -1.33 -13.40
CA ILE A 25 0.68 -2.63 -13.18
C ILE A 25 -0.75 -2.66 -13.75
N ASP A 26 -1.58 -1.67 -13.43
CA ASP A 26 -2.99 -1.65 -13.83
C ASP A 26 -3.18 -1.55 -15.37
N PRO A 27 -2.41 -0.72 -16.11
CA PRO A 27 -2.44 -0.70 -17.57
C PRO A 27 -2.11 -2.05 -18.22
N VAL A 28 -1.27 -2.88 -17.60
CA VAL A 28 -0.96 -4.24 -18.09
C VAL A 28 -2.03 -5.23 -17.69
N LEU A 29 -2.57 -5.11 -16.49
CA LEU A 29 -3.53 -6.05 -15.93
C LEU A 29 -4.90 -5.98 -16.63
N ARG A 30 -5.40 -4.78 -16.94
CA ARG A 30 -6.72 -4.59 -17.54
C ARG A 30 -6.87 -5.24 -18.93
N PRO A 31 -5.91 -5.07 -19.87
CA PRO A 31 -5.93 -5.84 -21.13
C PRO A 31 -5.93 -7.34 -20.89
N SER A 32 -5.09 -7.86 -19.98
CA SER A 32 -5.07 -9.28 -19.65
C SER A 32 -6.39 -9.80 -19.12
N ALA A 33 -7.07 -9.03 -18.25
CA ALA A 33 -8.41 -9.37 -17.78
C ALA A 33 -9.44 -9.47 -18.91
N ASN A 34 -9.34 -8.58 -19.91
CA ASN A 34 -10.22 -8.57 -21.07
C ASN A 34 -9.90 -9.72 -22.03
N GLU A 35 -8.63 -9.89 -22.38
CA GLU A 35 -8.20 -10.88 -23.38
C GLU A 35 -8.43 -12.32 -22.91
N PHE A 36 -8.19 -12.61 -21.64
CA PHE A 36 -8.29 -13.97 -21.11
C PHE A 36 -9.61 -14.25 -20.38
N GLY A 37 -10.51 -13.27 -20.32
CA GLY A 37 -11.82 -13.42 -19.68
C GLY A 37 -12.69 -14.50 -20.34
N GLU A 38 -12.62 -14.64 -21.66
CA GLU A 38 -13.39 -15.63 -22.44
C GLU A 38 -13.05 -17.08 -22.05
N ILE A 39 -11.85 -17.32 -21.56
CA ILE A 39 -11.42 -18.64 -21.08
C ILE A 39 -11.50 -18.78 -19.55
N GLY A 40 -12.24 -17.89 -18.89
CA GLY A 40 -12.51 -17.94 -17.45
C GLY A 40 -11.39 -17.41 -16.55
N ILE A 41 -10.37 -16.73 -17.09
CA ILE A 41 -9.30 -16.13 -16.28
C ILE A 41 -9.71 -14.74 -15.82
N ARG A 42 -9.64 -14.51 -14.51
CA ARG A 42 -9.81 -13.20 -13.89
C ARG A 42 -8.44 -12.62 -13.51
N ALA A 43 -8.25 -11.33 -13.75
CA ALA A 43 -7.02 -10.61 -13.38
C ALA A 43 -7.36 -9.36 -12.57
N ASN A 44 -6.83 -9.26 -11.35
CA ASN A 44 -7.05 -8.14 -10.44
C ASN A 44 -5.73 -7.73 -9.76
N SER A 45 -5.68 -6.51 -9.26
CA SER A 45 -4.56 -6.02 -8.43
C SER A 45 -5.01 -5.64 -7.03
N ILE A 46 -4.08 -5.68 -6.10
CA ILE A 46 -4.23 -5.18 -4.74
C ILE A 46 -3.24 -4.03 -4.56
N SER A 47 -3.69 -2.92 -4.00
CA SER A 47 -2.87 -1.74 -3.68
C SER A 47 -2.75 -1.55 -2.17
N PRO A 48 -1.72 -2.15 -1.54
CA PRO A 48 -1.39 -1.89 -0.15
C PRO A 48 -0.90 -0.45 0.06
N GLY A 49 -1.08 0.06 1.28
CA GLY A 49 -0.31 1.18 1.81
C GLY A 49 1.00 0.71 2.44
N LEU A 50 1.56 1.51 3.35
CA LEU A 50 2.67 1.03 4.19
C LEU A 50 2.17 -0.18 4.99
N THR A 51 2.91 -1.27 4.88
CA THR A 51 2.55 -2.56 5.46
C THR A 51 3.75 -3.11 6.23
N ALA A 52 3.51 -3.59 7.44
CA ALA A 52 4.53 -4.22 8.27
C ALA A 52 4.97 -5.55 7.62
N THR A 53 6.19 -5.57 7.10
CA THR A 53 6.79 -6.72 6.40
C THR A 53 8.31 -6.73 6.62
N PRO A 54 9.00 -7.84 6.35
CA PRO A 54 10.46 -7.84 6.38
C PRO A 54 11.11 -6.76 5.49
N MET A 55 10.47 -6.39 4.37
CA MET A 55 10.97 -5.34 3.47
C MET A 55 10.96 -3.95 4.13
N THR A 56 10.00 -3.68 5.01
CA THR A 56 9.81 -2.37 5.66
C THR A 56 10.37 -2.33 7.07
N SER A 57 10.89 -3.44 7.60
CA SER A 57 11.36 -3.57 8.98
C SER A 57 12.42 -2.54 9.37
N ASP A 58 13.42 -2.32 8.50
CA ASP A 58 14.52 -1.39 8.78
C ASP A 58 14.02 0.05 8.86
N ALA A 59 13.13 0.45 7.94
CA ALA A 59 12.53 1.79 7.97
C ALA A 59 11.63 1.95 9.22
N MET A 60 10.86 0.93 9.56
CA MET A 60 9.95 0.94 10.72
C MET A 60 10.68 0.86 12.06
N ALA A 61 11.96 0.48 12.08
CA ALA A 61 12.78 0.55 13.27
C ALA A 61 13.07 2.00 13.71
N ALA A 62 12.92 3.00 12.82
CA ALA A 62 13.08 4.40 13.16
C ALA A 62 11.90 4.86 14.04
N PRO A 63 12.15 5.31 15.31
CA PRO A 63 11.10 5.81 16.18
C PRO A 63 10.30 6.94 15.49
N GLY A 64 8.98 6.94 15.63
CA GLY A 64 8.12 8.00 15.08
C GLY A 64 7.80 7.90 13.59
N LEU A 65 8.48 7.05 12.79
CA LEU A 65 8.17 6.88 11.38
C LEU A 65 6.76 6.30 11.20
N GLU A 66 6.45 5.23 11.89
CA GLU A 66 5.13 4.61 11.85
C GLU A 66 4.03 5.60 12.25
N ASP A 67 4.28 6.44 13.26
CA ASP A 67 3.31 7.44 13.73
C ASP A 67 3.04 8.53 12.70
N ALA A 68 4.04 8.92 11.91
CA ALA A 68 3.87 9.85 10.79
C ALA A 68 2.89 9.27 9.75
N PHE A 69 3.02 7.98 9.43
CA PHE A 69 2.12 7.30 8.51
C PHE A 69 0.73 7.07 9.11
N LYS A 70 0.61 6.63 10.36
CA LYS A 70 -0.68 6.38 11.02
C LYS A 70 -1.63 7.58 10.99
N LYS A 71 -1.09 8.80 11.09
CA LYS A 71 -1.88 10.04 11.01
C LYS A 71 -2.65 10.17 9.69
N GLU A 72 -2.11 9.62 8.61
CA GLU A 72 -2.71 9.69 7.28
C GLU A 72 -3.71 8.55 6.99
N TYR A 73 -3.72 7.52 7.82
CA TYR A 73 -4.65 6.39 7.68
C TYR A 73 -5.98 6.67 8.40
N PRO A 74 -7.13 6.75 7.71
CA PRO A 74 -8.43 6.85 8.35
C PRO A 74 -8.69 5.77 9.39
N LEU A 75 -8.19 4.53 9.19
CA LEU A 75 -8.31 3.45 10.16
C LEU A 75 -7.27 3.50 11.30
N GLY A 76 -6.41 4.53 11.35
CA GLY A 76 -5.50 4.80 12.46
C GLY A 76 -4.34 3.81 12.63
N ARG A 77 -4.09 2.94 11.66
CA ARG A 77 -2.97 2.00 11.66
C ARG A 77 -2.43 1.74 10.26
N ILE A 78 -1.19 1.32 10.15
CA ILE A 78 -0.62 0.76 8.92
C ILE A 78 -1.18 -0.65 8.67
N GLY A 79 -0.94 -1.17 7.47
CA GLY A 79 -1.37 -2.52 7.08
C GLY A 79 -0.50 -3.63 7.67
N THR A 80 -1.04 -4.84 7.67
CA THR A 80 -0.31 -6.08 7.94
C THR A 80 -0.36 -7.00 6.72
N SER A 81 0.48 -8.03 6.70
CA SER A 81 0.45 -9.05 5.65
C SER A 81 -0.90 -9.77 5.60
N GLU A 82 -1.55 -9.95 6.75
CA GLU A 82 -2.84 -10.61 6.89
C GLU A 82 -3.97 -9.78 6.27
N ASP A 83 -3.92 -8.45 6.38
CA ASP A 83 -4.88 -7.56 5.70
C ASP A 83 -4.85 -7.78 4.18
N ILE A 84 -3.65 -7.91 3.62
CA ILE A 84 -3.45 -8.11 2.18
C ILE A 84 -3.85 -9.53 1.79
N ALA A 85 -3.48 -10.53 2.61
CA ALA A 85 -3.82 -11.93 2.38
C ALA A 85 -5.34 -12.16 2.37
N ALA A 86 -6.10 -11.51 3.26
CA ALA A 86 -7.56 -11.60 3.28
C ALA A 86 -8.20 -11.15 1.97
N ALA A 87 -7.72 -10.05 1.40
CA ALA A 87 -8.17 -9.57 0.08
C ALA A 87 -7.77 -10.54 -1.05
N ALA A 88 -6.56 -11.09 -0.97
CA ALA A 88 -6.08 -12.06 -1.95
C ALA A 88 -6.91 -13.35 -1.92
N VAL A 89 -7.24 -13.87 -0.75
CA VAL A 89 -8.11 -15.04 -0.58
C VAL A 89 -9.49 -14.79 -1.21
N PHE A 90 -10.10 -13.63 -0.93
CA PHE A 90 -11.37 -13.25 -1.56
C PHE A 90 -11.25 -13.21 -3.09
N LEU A 91 -10.21 -12.56 -3.63
CA LEU A 91 -10.03 -12.48 -5.09
C LEU A 91 -9.78 -13.83 -5.75
N CYS A 92 -9.26 -14.82 -5.02
CA CYS A 92 -9.04 -16.18 -5.50
C CYS A 92 -10.26 -17.09 -5.36
N SER A 93 -11.29 -16.68 -4.61
CA SER A 93 -12.46 -17.51 -4.38
C SER A 93 -13.34 -17.63 -5.65
N ASP A 94 -14.09 -18.72 -5.76
CA ASP A 94 -15.00 -18.95 -6.86
C ASP A 94 -16.21 -18.00 -6.84
N GLU A 95 -16.56 -17.46 -5.65
CA GLU A 95 -17.64 -16.47 -5.52
C GLU A 95 -17.24 -15.07 -5.99
N CYS A 96 -15.94 -14.83 -6.21
CA CYS A 96 -15.47 -13.52 -6.65
C CYS A 96 -15.75 -13.29 -8.14
N PHE A 97 -16.60 -12.32 -8.44
CA PHE A 97 -16.96 -11.90 -9.81
C PHE A 97 -16.21 -10.62 -10.26
N LEU A 98 -15.03 -10.35 -9.67
CA LEU A 98 -14.18 -9.20 -10.03
C LEU A 98 -13.15 -9.60 -11.07
N SER A 99 -13.01 -8.80 -12.14
CA SER A 99 -11.91 -8.87 -13.10
C SER A 99 -11.55 -7.47 -13.58
N GLY A 100 -10.27 -7.19 -13.80
CA GLY A 100 -9.76 -5.90 -14.23
C GLY A 100 -9.79 -4.81 -13.15
N GLN A 101 -9.93 -5.18 -11.86
CA GLN A 101 -10.08 -4.24 -10.76
C GLN A 101 -8.79 -4.08 -9.94
N ASN A 102 -8.63 -2.88 -9.38
CA ASN A 102 -7.61 -2.60 -8.37
C ASN A 102 -8.28 -2.41 -7.01
N LEU A 103 -7.98 -3.27 -6.06
CA LEU A 103 -8.49 -3.18 -4.69
C LEU A 103 -7.52 -2.38 -3.81
N GLN A 104 -8.02 -1.27 -3.29
CA GLN A 104 -7.29 -0.42 -2.35
C GLN A 104 -7.36 -1.01 -0.94
N VAL A 105 -6.34 -1.81 -0.55
CA VAL A 105 -6.25 -2.43 0.78
C VAL A 105 -5.21 -1.67 1.60
N ASN A 106 -5.57 -0.46 2.00
CA ASN A 106 -4.65 0.51 2.58
C ASN A 106 -5.26 1.36 3.71
N GLY A 107 -6.31 0.87 4.37
CA GLY A 107 -6.91 1.55 5.52
C GLY A 107 -7.46 2.95 5.21
N GLY A 108 -7.74 3.24 3.93
CA GLY A 108 -8.23 4.53 3.47
C GLY A 108 -7.14 5.55 3.17
N LEU A 109 -5.86 5.17 3.17
CA LEU A 109 -4.74 6.08 2.91
C LEU A 109 -4.93 6.89 1.61
N THR A 110 -5.45 6.27 0.55
CA THR A 110 -5.67 6.92 -0.74
C THR A 110 -6.80 7.96 -0.75
N LEU A 111 -7.60 8.06 0.31
CA LEU A 111 -8.53 9.17 0.53
C LEU A 111 -7.82 10.43 1.04
N ARG A 112 -6.57 10.29 1.45
CA ARG A 112 -5.68 11.34 1.93
C ARG A 112 -4.40 11.36 1.09
N ARG A 113 -3.23 11.24 1.73
CA ARG A 113 -1.91 11.24 1.08
C ARG A 113 -0.89 10.47 1.93
N ASN A 114 0.27 10.20 1.38
CA ASN A 114 1.42 9.82 2.21
C ASN A 114 1.97 11.05 2.95
N PRO A 115 2.59 10.87 4.13
CA PRO A 115 3.33 11.95 4.77
C PRO A 115 4.49 12.40 3.89
N ARG A 116 4.82 13.69 3.93
CA ARG A 116 5.97 14.26 3.24
C ARG A 116 7.25 13.93 4.02
N SER A 117 8.39 13.90 3.32
CA SER A 117 9.69 13.60 3.97
C SER A 117 9.93 14.44 5.22
N HIS A 118 9.71 15.76 5.16
CA HIS A 118 9.92 16.64 6.32
C HIS A 118 8.95 16.36 7.50
N GLU A 119 7.76 15.83 7.24
CA GLU A 119 6.81 15.42 8.29
C GLU A 119 7.26 14.13 8.97
N ILE A 120 7.84 13.20 8.20
CA ILE A 120 8.47 11.99 8.73
C ILE A 120 9.67 12.38 9.59
N ASP A 121 10.56 13.23 9.08
CA ASP A 121 11.75 13.68 9.79
C ASP A 121 11.38 14.38 11.12
N ALA A 122 10.37 15.23 11.10
CA ALA A 122 9.87 15.90 12.30
C ALA A 122 9.29 14.90 13.33
N SER A 123 8.54 13.89 12.88
CA SER A 123 7.98 12.85 13.75
C SER A 123 9.07 11.98 14.38
N VAL A 124 10.13 11.67 13.62
CA VAL A 124 11.28 10.92 14.12
C VAL A 124 12.05 11.74 15.14
N ALA A 125 12.33 13.02 14.88
CA ALA A 125 13.02 13.90 15.81
C ALA A 125 12.27 14.03 17.14
N ASP A 126 10.96 14.25 17.11
CA ASP A 126 10.11 14.34 18.31
C ASP A 126 10.11 13.02 19.13
N ALA A 127 10.10 11.88 18.44
CA ALA A 127 10.15 10.58 19.10
C ALA A 127 11.50 10.32 19.78
N LEU A 128 12.63 10.69 19.14
CA LEU A 128 13.97 10.56 19.70
C LEU A 128 14.15 11.47 20.94
N GLU A 129 13.70 12.72 20.87
CA GLU A 129 13.77 13.65 22.01
C GLU A 129 12.99 13.12 23.23
N LYS A 130 11.84 12.51 23.03
CA LYS A 130 11.07 11.88 24.11
C LYS A 130 11.78 10.69 24.75
N LEU A 131 12.52 9.90 23.96
CA LEU A 131 13.31 8.78 24.47
C LEU A 131 14.52 9.25 25.28
N GLU A 132 15.18 10.36 24.90
CA GLU A 132 16.32 10.94 25.62
C GLU A 132 15.90 11.56 26.96
N ASN A 133 14.65 12.03 27.06
CA ASN A 133 14.11 12.68 28.27
C ASN A 133 13.37 11.73 29.22
N SER A 134 13.33 10.42 28.93
CA SER A 134 12.65 9.37 29.71
C SER A 134 13.64 8.51 30.48
#